data_882d777c012bb36cc50da2116449dd5b
#
_entry.id   882d777c012bb36cc50da2116449dd5b
#
_cell.length_a   1.000
_cell.length_b   1.000
_cell.length_c   1.000
_cell.angle_alpha   90.00
_cell.angle_beta   90.00
_cell.angle_gamma   90.00
#
_symmetry.space_group_name_H-M   'P 1'
#
loop_
_entity.id
_entity.type
_entity.pdbx_description
1 polymer ?
#
loop_
_entity_poly.entity_id
_entity_poly.type
_entity_poly.pdbx_seq_one_letter_code
_entity_poly.pdbx_strand_id
1 'polypeptide(L)'
;MTKLVDTHCHLDFPEFDADRDDVIKRAREAGIENIINVASSLEGSRRSVAIAGKYDCVYASVGIHPHDAKELSPEAYSEIKALSSREKVVAIGEVGLDYYRNLSPADIQQKAFRGFLSLAKETGLPLIIHCREAREDLLKIMRDEAGIPAAIRGVVHCFPADAELLDGVLDLGMYVSFTCNITFKTSSALRSLVEDLVPMDRILVETDAPYLAPEGMRGKRNEPAFMLKAVEEIARLKGLKPEDVARVTTLNCARLFGVGSGARASAMTLRVSRSSTTAFTLCVPESMPM
;
A
#
# COMPACT_ATOMS: atom_id res chain seq x y z
N MET A 1 -1.24 10.90 20.57
CA MET A 1 -0.96 11.14 19.14
C MET A 1 -1.38 9.90 18.37
N THR A 2 -2.07 10.06 17.28
CA THR A 2 -2.57 8.95 16.46
C THR A 2 -1.40 8.31 15.72
N LYS A 3 -1.27 7.01 15.85
CA LYS A 3 -0.17 6.23 15.27
C LYS A 3 -0.54 5.89 13.82
N LEU A 4 0.28 6.28 12.86
CA LEU A 4 0.10 6.05 11.44
C LEU A 4 1.16 5.11 10.88
N VAL A 5 0.84 4.45 9.78
CA VAL A 5 1.79 3.66 8.99
C VAL A 5 1.79 4.17 7.56
N ASP A 6 2.95 4.56 7.05
CA ASP A 6 3.14 4.80 5.62
C ASP A 6 3.32 3.45 4.92
N THR A 7 2.31 3.05 4.15
CA THR A 7 2.28 1.70 3.56
C THR A 7 3.05 1.58 2.25
N HIS A 8 3.57 2.70 1.71
CA HIS A 8 4.36 2.69 0.48
C HIS A 8 5.28 3.91 0.40
N CYS A 9 6.57 3.69 0.58
CA CYS A 9 7.62 4.70 0.44
C CYS A 9 8.89 4.05 -0.10
N HIS A 10 9.68 4.77 -0.90
CA HIS A 10 10.95 4.29 -1.46
C HIS A 10 12.14 4.93 -0.76
N LEU A 11 12.31 4.67 0.54
CA LEU A 11 13.46 5.16 1.32
C LEU A 11 14.81 4.64 0.81
N ASP A 12 14.81 3.56 0.02
CA ASP A 12 16.00 3.00 -0.63
C ASP A 12 16.49 3.81 -1.84
N PHE A 13 15.70 4.76 -2.33
CA PHE A 13 16.10 5.58 -3.49
C PHE A 13 17.22 6.57 -3.15
N PRO A 14 18.08 6.91 -4.14
CA PRO A 14 19.22 7.82 -3.94
C PRO A 14 18.83 9.19 -3.40
N GLU A 15 17.61 9.64 -3.68
CA GLU A 15 17.07 10.93 -3.20
C GLU A 15 17.09 11.06 -1.68
N PHE A 16 17.11 9.91 -0.97
CA PHE A 16 17.15 9.88 0.49
C PHE A 16 18.54 9.53 1.07
N ASP A 17 19.52 9.20 0.26
CA ASP A 17 20.83 8.73 0.76
C ASP A 17 21.51 9.76 1.69
N ALA A 18 21.35 11.04 1.40
CA ALA A 18 22.00 12.12 2.15
C ALA A 18 21.35 12.44 3.51
N ASP A 19 20.01 12.18 3.66
CA ASP A 19 19.26 12.64 4.84
C ASP A 19 18.19 11.63 5.33
N ARG A 20 18.34 10.35 5.01
CA ARG A 20 17.37 9.29 5.38
C ARG A 20 17.08 9.26 6.87
N ASP A 21 18.10 9.42 7.72
CA ASP A 21 17.94 9.45 9.18
C ASP A 21 17.02 10.59 9.62
N ASP A 22 17.21 11.79 9.03
CA ASP A 22 16.40 12.96 9.32
C ASP A 22 14.98 12.85 8.76
N VAL A 23 14.79 12.23 7.59
CA VAL A 23 13.47 11.93 7.01
C VAL A 23 12.69 11.02 7.94
N ILE A 24 13.29 9.94 8.42
CA ILE A 24 12.65 9.01 9.36
C ILE A 24 12.34 9.72 10.69
N LYS A 25 13.23 10.58 11.18
CA LYS A 25 12.99 11.38 12.38
C LYS A 25 11.77 12.30 12.21
N ARG A 26 11.72 13.07 11.11
CA ARG A 26 10.56 13.94 10.80
C ARG A 26 9.25 13.15 10.67
N ALA A 27 9.30 11.97 10.04
CA ALA A 27 8.15 11.07 9.96
C ALA A 27 7.61 10.72 11.36
N ARG A 28 8.48 10.30 12.27
CA ARG A 28 8.09 9.97 13.65
C ARG A 28 7.55 11.16 14.42
N GLU A 29 8.16 12.34 14.28
CA GLU A 29 7.68 13.59 14.87
C GLU A 29 6.29 13.97 14.35
N ALA A 30 5.98 13.65 13.09
CA ALA A 30 4.66 13.80 12.48
C ALA A 30 3.64 12.72 12.88
N GLY A 31 4.04 11.70 13.67
CA GLY A 31 3.14 10.61 14.12
C GLY A 31 3.11 9.38 13.21
N ILE A 32 4.01 9.28 12.23
CA ILE A 32 4.20 8.07 11.43
C ILE A 32 5.08 7.11 12.23
N GLU A 33 4.48 6.06 12.80
CA GLU A 33 5.20 5.10 13.64
C GLU A 33 6.00 4.08 12.84
N ASN A 34 5.45 3.65 11.72
CA ASN A 34 6.07 2.66 10.87
C ASN A 34 6.00 3.06 9.40
N ILE A 35 6.95 2.58 8.62
CA ILE A 35 7.07 2.80 7.18
C ILE A 35 7.32 1.45 6.52
N ILE A 36 6.59 1.13 5.46
CA ILE A 36 6.93 0.02 4.58
C ILE A 36 7.75 0.59 3.43
N ASN A 37 9.04 0.27 3.42
CA ASN A 37 9.93 0.60 2.31
C ASN A 37 9.69 -0.40 1.18
N VAL A 38 9.24 0.10 0.03
CA VAL A 38 8.80 -0.74 -1.08
C VAL A 38 9.87 -0.78 -2.16
N ALA A 39 10.35 -1.99 -2.45
CA ALA A 39 11.38 -2.20 -3.45
C ALA A 39 10.78 -2.22 -4.86
N SER A 40 11.49 -1.66 -5.85
CA SER A 40 11.10 -1.66 -7.26
C SER A 40 11.99 -2.53 -8.16
N SER A 41 13.10 -3.07 -7.62
CA SER A 41 14.08 -3.88 -8.35
C SER A 41 14.74 -4.91 -7.43
N LEU A 42 15.54 -5.82 -7.99
CA LEU A 42 16.33 -6.75 -7.17
C LEU A 42 17.30 -6.01 -6.25
N GLU A 43 18.01 -4.99 -6.76
CA GLU A 43 18.91 -4.18 -5.93
C GLU A 43 18.14 -3.36 -4.89
N GLY A 44 17.00 -2.77 -5.28
CA GLY A 44 16.07 -2.12 -4.35
C GLY A 44 15.59 -3.07 -3.26
N SER A 45 15.33 -4.36 -3.58
CA SER A 45 14.95 -5.38 -2.60
C SER A 45 16.05 -5.64 -1.56
N ARG A 46 17.31 -5.74 -2.00
CA ARG A 46 18.47 -5.85 -1.08
C ARG A 46 18.57 -4.62 -0.16
N ARG A 47 18.49 -3.43 -0.74
CA ARG A 47 18.54 -2.17 0.01
C ARG A 47 17.37 -2.03 0.98
N SER A 48 16.16 -2.39 0.55
CA SER A 48 14.94 -2.35 1.39
C SER A 48 15.11 -3.23 2.63
N VAL A 49 15.57 -4.47 2.45
CA VAL A 49 15.87 -5.40 3.57
C VAL A 49 16.95 -4.84 4.49
N ALA A 50 18.03 -4.27 3.94
CA ALA A 50 19.10 -3.67 4.74
C ALA A 50 18.62 -2.47 5.57
N ILE A 51 17.80 -1.59 4.97
CA ILE A 51 17.18 -0.44 5.66
C ILE A 51 16.24 -0.94 6.78
N ALA A 52 15.39 -1.91 6.52
CA ALA A 52 14.51 -2.49 7.53
C ALA A 52 15.30 -3.10 8.70
N GLY A 53 16.47 -3.70 8.43
CA GLY A 53 17.37 -4.20 9.46
C GLY A 53 18.05 -3.10 10.30
N LYS A 54 18.21 -1.90 9.75
CA LYS A 54 18.85 -0.75 10.44
C LYS A 54 17.86 0.03 11.31
N TYR A 55 16.59 0.17 10.90
CA TYR A 55 15.61 1.02 11.58
C TYR A 55 14.44 0.20 12.10
N ASP A 56 14.18 0.27 13.41
CA ASP A 56 13.10 -0.50 14.05
C ASP A 56 11.70 -0.20 13.48
N CYS A 57 11.48 1.04 13.04
CA CYS A 57 10.21 1.50 12.49
C CYS A 57 10.05 1.23 10.99
N VAL A 58 11.05 0.65 10.31
CA VAL A 58 10.97 0.36 8.88
C VAL A 58 10.81 -1.13 8.65
N TYR A 59 9.86 -1.46 7.79
CA TYR A 59 9.60 -2.78 7.22
C TYR A 59 9.94 -2.78 5.74
N ALA A 60 10.07 -3.94 5.13
CA ALA A 60 10.45 -4.06 3.72
C ALA A 60 9.41 -4.82 2.91
N SER A 61 9.32 -4.50 1.63
CA SER A 61 8.84 -5.42 0.62
C SER A 61 9.97 -5.82 -0.33
N VAL A 62 9.76 -6.90 -1.09
CA VAL A 62 10.70 -7.38 -2.10
C VAL A 62 9.95 -7.72 -3.38
N GLY A 63 10.47 -7.27 -4.52
CA GLY A 63 9.81 -7.45 -5.81
C GLY A 63 10.55 -6.75 -6.94
N ILE A 64 9.98 -6.84 -8.14
CA ILE A 64 10.47 -6.13 -9.34
C ILE A 64 9.27 -5.45 -9.99
N HIS A 65 9.35 -4.14 -10.09
CA HIS A 65 8.34 -3.28 -10.73
C HIS A 65 8.11 -3.69 -12.19
N PRO A 66 6.89 -3.56 -12.74
CA PRO A 66 6.60 -3.90 -14.12
C PRO A 66 7.51 -3.23 -15.16
N HIS A 67 8.06 -2.06 -14.87
CA HIS A 67 9.04 -1.41 -15.76
C HIS A 67 10.28 -2.28 -16.02
N ASP A 68 10.71 -3.01 -15.00
CA ASP A 68 11.94 -3.82 -15.01
C ASP A 68 11.63 -5.34 -15.07
N ALA A 69 10.40 -5.72 -15.41
CA ALA A 69 9.98 -7.12 -15.48
C ALA A 69 10.87 -7.98 -16.40
N LYS A 70 11.47 -7.37 -17.43
CA LYS A 70 12.45 -8.03 -18.34
C LYS A 70 13.74 -8.46 -17.63
N GLU A 71 14.04 -7.92 -16.45
CA GLU A 71 15.22 -8.25 -15.64
C GLU A 71 14.98 -9.45 -14.70
N LEU A 72 13.74 -9.97 -14.66
CA LEU A 72 13.39 -11.11 -13.83
C LEU A 72 13.95 -12.41 -14.41
N SER A 73 15.24 -12.69 -14.17
CA SER A 73 15.85 -13.99 -14.46
C SER A 73 15.45 -15.02 -13.40
N PRO A 74 15.69 -16.35 -13.65
CA PRO A 74 15.51 -17.39 -12.63
C PRO A 74 16.32 -17.13 -11.36
N GLU A 75 17.55 -16.59 -11.51
CA GLU A 75 18.43 -16.25 -10.40
C GLU A 75 17.87 -15.08 -9.59
N ALA A 76 17.40 -14.01 -10.26
CA ALA A 76 16.75 -12.88 -9.61
C ALA A 76 15.49 -13.31 -8.86
N TYR A 77 14.65 -14.16 -9.47
CA TYR A 77 13.48 -14.72 -8.80
C TYR A 77 13.85 -15.53 -7.55
N SER A 78 14.87 -16.40 -7.66
CA SER A 78 15.34 -17.20 -6.54
C SER A 78 15.86 -16.33 -5.39
N GLU A 79 16.55 -15.24 -5.71
CA GLU A 79 17.05 -14.30 -4.70
C GLU A 79 15.91 -13.50 -4.05
N ILE A 80 14.94 -12.99 -4.81
CA ILE A 80 13.75 -12.35 -4.26
C ILE A 80 13.01 -13.30 -3.30
N LYS A 81 12.87 -14.58 -3.69
CA LYS A 81 12.29 -15.60 -2.83
C LYS A 81 13.09 -15.80 -1.54
N ALA A 82 14.42 -15.83 -1.61
CA ALA A 82 15.26 -15.92 -0.41
C ALA A 82 15.13 -14.66 0.48
N LEU A 83 15.06 -13.47 -0.12
CA LEU A 83 14.87 -12.22 0.60
C LEU A 83 13.48 -12.15 1.26
N SER A 84 12.44 -12.74 0.67
CA SER A 84 11.07 -12.71 1.21
C SER A 84 10.95 -13.42 2.57
N SER A 85 11.88 -14.28 2.93
CA SER A 85 11.93 -14.95 4.24
C SER A 85 12.71 -14.18 5.31
N ARG A 86 13.24 -13.00 4.98
CA ARG A 86 13.99 -12.19 5.96
C ARG A 86 13.04 -11.55 6.96
N GLU A 87 13.52 -11.41 8.20
CA GLU A 87 12.79 -10.68 9.24
C GLU A 87 12.41 -9.27 8.75
N LYS A 88 11.21 -8.83 9.09
CA LYS A 88 10.64 -7.53 8.70
C LYS A 88 10.32 -7.37 7.20
N VAL A 89 10.46 -8.41 6.37
CA VAL A 89 9.84 -8.42 5.04
C VAL A 89 8.37 -8.81 5.21
N VAL A 90 7.48 -7.90 4.83
CA VAL A 90 6.04 -8.00 5.10
C VAL A 90 5.17 -8.09 3.86
N ALA A 91 5.76 -7.96 2.67
CA ALA A 91 5.03 -8.04 1.40
C ALA A 91 5.94 -8.46 0.23
N ILE A 92 5.30 -9.01 -0.81
CA ILE A 92 5.87 -9.11 -2.17
C ILE A 92 5.41 -7.88 -2.94
N GLY A 93 6.35 -7.06 -3.37
CA GLY A 93 6.07 -5.80 -4.07
C GLY A 93 7.31 -4.87 -4.12
N GLU A 94 7.23 -3.93 -5.02
CA GLU A 94 6.16 -3.55 -5.93
C GLU A 94 6.17 -4.46 -7.17
N VAL A 95 5.01 -4.98 -7.53
CA VAL A 95 4.83 -5.87 -8.68
C VAL A 95 3.52 -5.49 -9.40
N GLY A 96 3.29 -5.96 -10.61
CA GLY A 96 2.03 -5.65 -11.29
C GLY A 96 2.20 -5.35 -12.76
N LEU A 97 1.40 -4.41 -13.29
CA LEU A 97 1.35 -4.08 -14.72
C LEU A 97 1.33 -2.56 -14.94
N ASP A 98 2.14 -2.09 -15.90
CA ASP A 98 2.17 -0.70 -16.38
C ASP A 98 2.22 -0.68 -17.91
N TYR A 99 1.08 -0.46 -18.54
CA TYR A 99 1.00 -0.36 -20.01
C TYR A 99 1.12 1.09 -20.50
N TYR A 100 1.09 2.06 -19.59
CA TYR A 100 1.31 3.47 -19.93
C TYR A 100 2.77 3.74 -20.32
N ARG A 101 3.71 3.32 -19.45
CA ARG A 101 5.15 3.48 -19.73
C ARG A 101 5.67 2.38 -20.64
N ASN A 102 5.17 1.16 -20.47
CA ASN A 102 5.49 -0.04 -21.27
C ASN A 102 7.00 -0.26 -21.47
N LEU A 103 7.80 -0.08 -20.40
CA LEU A 103 9.27 -0.19 -20.43
C LEU A 103 9.75 -1.65 -20.51
N SER A 104 8.94 -2.60 -20.09
CA SER A 104 9.03 -4.02 -20.41
C SER A 104 7.81 -4.42 -21.23
N PRO A 105 7.92 -5.34 -22.21
CA PRO A 105 6.78 -5.84 -23.00
C PRO A 105 5.65 -6.37 -22.11
N ALA A 106 4.39 -6.17 -22.52
CA ALA A 106 3.22 -6.53 -21.72
C ALA A 106 3.18 -8.03 -21.34
N ASP A 107 3.52 -8.93 -22.27
CA ASP A 107 3.59 -10.37 -22.04
C ASP A 107 4.66 -10.74 -21.00
N ILE A 108 5.78 -10.04 -20.98
CA ILE A 108 6.84 -10.20 -19.96
C ILE A 108 6.36 -9.70 -18.61
N GLN A 109 5.68 -8.53 -18.56
CA GLN A 109 5.09 -8.02 -17.32
C GLN A 109 4.06 -9.02 -16.75
N GLN A 110 3.16 -9.55 -17.59
CA GLN A 110 2.15 -10.53 -17.17
C GLN A 110 2.79 -11.82 -16.64
N LYS A 111 3.83 -12.32 -17.32
CA LYS A 111 4.57 -13.51 -16.87
C LYS A 111 5.24 -13.28 -15.52
N ALA A 112 5.90 -12.13 -15.34
CA ALA A 112 6.53 -11.77 -14.09
C ALA A 112 5.49 -11.64 -12.96
N PHE A 113 4.36 -10.97 -13.22
CA PHE A 113 3.29 -10.80 -12.24
C PHE A 113 2.70 -12.15 -11.79
N ARG A 114 2.44 -13.10 -12.71
CA ARG A 114 2.04 -14.47 -12.36
C ARG A 114 3.07 -15.18 -11.48
N GLY A 115 4.35 -15.00 -11.76
CA GLY A 115 5.43 -15.52 -10.91
C GLY A 115 5.37 -14.98 -9.47
N PHE A 116 5.15 -13.68 -9.31
CA PHE A 116 5.02 -13.05 -7.99
C PHE A 116 3.72 -13.42 -7.28
N LEU A 117 2.61 -13.62 -7.99
CA LEU A 117 1.39 -14.19 -7.42
C LEU A 117 1.64 -15.59 -6.85
N SER A 118 2.39 -16.42 -7.58
CA SER A 118 2.79 -17.75 -7.09
C SER A 118 3.67 -17.65 -5.84
N LEU A 119 4.64 -16.73 -5.82
CA LEU A 119 5.50 -16.50 -4.65
C LEU A 119 4.70 -16.02 -3.44
N ALA A 120 3.74 -15.11 -3.63
CA ALA A 120 2.86 -14.65 -2.56
C ALA A 120 2.03 -15.78 -1.95
N LYS A 121 1.49 -16.68 -2.79
CA LYS A 121 0.79 -17.90 -2.32
C LYS A 121 1.71 -18.81 -1.52
N GLU A 122 2.94 -19.03 -2.00
CA GLU A 122 3.91 -19.90 -1.34
C GLU A 122 4.35 -19.37 0.02
N THR A 123 4.61 -18.06 0.11
CA THR A 123 5.12 -17.41 1.32
C THR A 123 4.02 -16.97 2.29
N GLY A 124 2.79 -16.85 1.82
CA GLY A 124 1.67 -16.26 2.56
C GLY A 124 1.78 -14.74 2.74
N LEU A 125 2.76 -14.09 2.10
CA LEU A 125 2.92 -12.63 2.16
C LEU A 125 1.88 -11.94 1.26
N PRO A 126 1.34 -10.79 1.67
CA PRO A 126 0.47 -9.99 0.83
C PRO A 126 1.25 -9.31 -0.30
N LEU A 127 0.51 -8.87 -1.33
CA LEU A 127 1.05 -8.17 -2.48
C LEU A 127 0.90 -6.66 -2.34
N ILE A 128 1.90 -5.91 -2.84
CA ILE A 128 1.79 -4.49 -3.16
C ILE A 128 1.79 -4.37 -4.68
N ILE A 129 0.65 -3.97 -5.26
CA ILE A 129 0.38 -4.09 -6.69
C ILE A 129 0.31 -2.72 -7.34
N HIS A 130 1.13 -2.54 -8.37
CA HIS A 130 1.08 -1.44 -9.31
C HIS A 130 0.10 -1.75 -10.44
N CYS A 131 -0.76 -0.80 -10.77
CA CYS A 131 -1.68 -0.91 -11.91
C CYS A 131 -1.79 0.42 -12.65
N ARG A 132 -1.34 0.47 -13.88
CA ARG A 132 -1.48 1.65 -14.73
C ARG A 132 -1.84 1.29 -16.16
N GLU A 133 -3.04 1.72 -16.62
CA GLU A 133 -3.59 1.39 -17.94
C GLU A 133 -3.61 -0.11 -18.27
N ALA A 134 -3.77 -0.97 -17.23
CA ALA A 134 -3.67 -2.43 -17.36
C ALA A 134 -4.78 -3.17 -16.58
N ARG A 135 -5.90 -2.47 -16.29
CA ARG A 135 -7.00 -2.98 -15.45
C ARG A 135 -7.50 -4.36 -15.87
N GLU A 136 -7.82 -4.53 -17.14
CA GLU A 136 -8.46 -5.75 -17.64
C GLU A 136 -7.57 -6.97 -17.45
N ASP A 137 -6.30 -6.87 -17.86
CA ASP A 137 -5.34 -7.95 -17.70
C ASP A 137 -4.99 -8.20 -16.24
N LEU A 138 -4.85 -7.12 -15.43
CA LEU A 138 -4.60 -7.27 -14.01
C LEU A 138 -5.71 -8.08 -13.33
N LEU A 139 -6.96 -7.66 -13.49
CA LEU A 139 -8.11 -8.33 -12.88
C LEU A 139 -8.29 -9.76 -13.42
N LYS A 140 -8.08 -9.97 -14.73
CA LYS A 140 -8.11 -11.30 -15.33
C LYS A 140 -7.05 -12.22 -14.72
N ILE A 141 -5.79 -11.77 -14.67
CA ILE A 141 -4.70 -12.56 -14.09
C ILE A 141 -4.97 -12.88 -12.62
N MET A 142 -5.41 -11.89 -11.85
CA MET A 142 -5.71 -12.10 -10.44
C MET A 142 -6.85 -13.11 -10.23
N ARG A 143 -7.91 -13.06 -11.04
CA ARG A 143 -9.02 -14.03 -10.98
C ARG A 143 -8.58 -15.42 -11.41
N ASP A 144 -7.83 -15.53 -12.50
CA ASP A 144 -7.28 -16.80 -13.01
C ASP A 144 -6.42 -17.49 -11.94
N GLU A 145 -5.60 -16.72 -11.24
CA GLU A 145 -4.66 -17.22 -10.24
C GLU A 145 -5.29 -17.38 -8.83
N ALA A 146 -6.36 -16.66 -8.52
CA ALA A 146 -6.97 -16.70 -7.19
C ALA A 146 -7.45 -18.09 -6.81
N GLY A 147 -7.96 -18.87 -7.77
CA GLY A 147 -8.53 -20.22 -7.58
C GLY A 147 -9.66 -20.25 -6.55
N ILE A 148 -9.39 -19.73 -5.34
CA ILE A 148 -10.34 -19.43 -4.28
C ILE A 148 -10.09 -17.97 -3.85
N PRO A 149 -11.11 -17.08 -3.77
CA PRO A 149 -10.95 -15.66 -3.50
C PRO A 149 -10.11 -15.31 -2.26
N ALA A 150 -10.04 -16.17 -1.27
CA ALA A 150 -9.30 -15.95 -0.03
C ALA A 150 -7.78 -16.21 -0.13
N ALA A 151 -7.27 -16.72 -1.26
CA ALA A 151 -5.87 -17.15 -1.36
C ALA A 151 -4.88 -16.00 -1.65
N ILE A 152 -5.35 -14.86 -2.17
CA ILE A 152 -4.50 -13.71 -2.51
C ILE A 152 -4.91 -12.52 -1.65
N ARG A 153 -3.98 -12.02 -0.85
CA ARG A 153 -4.14 -10.79 -0.06
C ARG A 153 -3.25 -9.70 -0.65
N GLY A 154 -3.70 -8.45 -0.64
CA GLY A 154 -2.86 -7.39 -1.14
C GLY A 154 -3.55 -6.03 -1.16
N VAL A 155 -2.83 -5.06 -1.72
CA VAL A 155 -3.26 -3.70 -1.98
C VAL A 155 -2.92 -3.31 -3.41
N VAL A 156 -3.86 -2.68 -4.11
CA VAL A 156 -3.52 -1.92 -5.31
C VAL A 156 -3.12 -0.52 -4.84
N HIS A 157 -1.82 -0.21 -4.97
CA HIS A 157 -1.26 1.04 -4.45
C HIS A 157 -1.51 2.22 -5.39
N CYS A 158 -1.39 3.43 -4.84
CA CYS A 158 -1.58 4.69 -5.58
C CYS A 158 -2.83 4.65 -6.48
N PHE A 159 -3.94 4.23 -5.89
CA PHE A 159 -5.15 3.82 -6.61
C PHE A 159 -5.64 4.91 -7.56
N PRO A 160 -5.90 4.60 -8.84
CA PRO A 160 -6.40 5.57 -9.81
C PRO A 160 -7.90 5.84 -9.62
N ALA A 161 -8.42 6.87 -10.30
CA ALA A 161 -9.85 7.18 -10.32
C ALA A 161 -10.59 6.24 -11.30
N ASP A 162 -10.59 4.93 -11.03
CA ASP A 162 -11.16 3.87 -11.86
C ASP A 162 -12.15 3.01 -11.04
N ALA A 163 -13.45 3.25 -11.24
CA ALA A 163 -14.50 2.57 -10.50
C ALA A 163 -14.60 1.07 -10.85
N GLU A 164 -14.36 0.68 -12.12
CA GLU A 164 -14.41 -0.73 -12.51
C GLU A 164 -13.22 -1.52 -11.94
N LEU A 165 -12.04 -0.90 -11.86
CA LEU A 165 -10.91 -1.49 -11.15
C LEU A 165 -11.23 -1.63 -9.66
N LEU A 166 -11.86 -0.61 -9.05
CA LEU A 166 -12.25 -0.64 -7.64
C LEU A 166 -13.18 -1.82 -7.34
N ASP A 167 -14.25 -1.96 -8.13
CA ASP A 167 -15.19 -3.08 -7.95
C ASP A 167 -14.48 -4.43 -8.02
N GLY A 168 -13.63 -4.62 -9.04
CA GLY A 168 -12.88 -5.88 -9.20
C GLY A 168 -11.89 -6.15 -8.05
N VAL A 169 -11.24 -5.12 -7.52
CA VAL A 169 -10.30 -5.23 -6.40
C VAL A 169 -11.03 -5.53 -5.08
N LEU A 170 -12.17 -4.87 -4.85
CA LEU A 170 -13.00 -5.10 -3.67
C LEU A 170 -13.66 -6.50 -3.69
N ASP A 171 -14.11 -6.98 -4.84
CA ASP A 171 -14.65 -8.35 -5.01
C ASP A 171 -13.61 -9.43 -4.67
N LEU A 172 -12.32 -9.14 -4.93
CA LEU A 172 -11.21 -9.99 -4.53
C LEU A 172 -10.84 -9.86 -3.04
N GLY A 173 -11.53 -9.00 -2.29
CA GLY A 173 -11.29 -8.79 -0.86
C GLY A 173 -10.02 -7.98 -0.56
N MET A 174 -9.46 -7.30 -1.55
CA MET A 174 -8.20 -6.56 -1.43
C MET A 174 -8.41 -5.15 -0.90
N TYR A 175 -7.31 -4.47 -0.63
CA TYR A 175 -7.22 -3.09 -0.20
C TYR A 175 -6.85 -2.17 -1.36
N VAL A 176 -7.12 -0.88 -1.17
CA VAL A 176 -6.66 0.20 -2.04
C VAL A 176 -5.95 1.25 -1.19
N SER A 177 -4.91 1.89 -1.71
CA SER A 177 -4.21 2.94 -0.98
C SER A 177 -4.19 4.26 -1.74
N PHE A 178 -4.13 5.34 -0.99
CA PHE A 178 -4.15 6.70 -1.52
C PHE A 178 -2.94 7.48 -1.04
N THR A 179 -2.33 8.19 -1.99
CA THR A 179 -1.17 9.06 -1.77
C THR A 179 -1.61 10.52 -1.60
N CYS A 180 -0.64 11.40 -1.44
CA CYS A 180 -0.90 12.85 -1.41
C CYS A 180 -1.46 13.42 -2.73
N ASN A 181 -1.51 12.65 -3.84
CA ASN A 181 -2.15 13.06 -5.08
C ASN A 181 -3.65 13.36 -4.92
N ILE A 182 -4.31 12.79 -3.90
CA ILE A 182 -5.71 13.09 -3.57
C ILE A 182 -5.93 14.58 -3.24
N THR A 183 -4.88 15.28 -2.80
CA THR A 183 -4.91 16.72 -2.49
C THR A 183 -4.83 17.60 -3.74
N PHE A 184 -4.47 17.05 -4.91
CA PHE A 184 -4.26 17.86 -6.12
C PHE A 184 -5.57 18.47 -6.61
N LYS A 185 -5.50 19.72 -7.08
CA LYS A 185 -6.67 20.42 -7.64
C LYS A 185 -7.33 19.63 -8.77
N THR A 186 -6.53 18.92 -9.58
CA THR A 186 -6.97 18.10 -10.72
C THR A 186 -7.56 16.74 -10.34
N SER A 187 -7.47 16.30 -9.06
CA SER A 187 -7.89 14.96 -8.62
C SER A 187 -9.37 14.90 -8.18
N SER A 188 -10.26 15.67 -8.83
CA SER A 188 -11.69 15.67 -8.46
C SER A 188 -12.34 14.29 -8.62
N ALA A 189 -12.05 13.57 -9.72
CA ALA A 189 -12.57 12.22 -9.96
C ALA A 189 -12.11 11.23 -8.89
N LEU A 190 -10.82 11.31 -8.45
CA LEU A 190 -10.31 10.47 -7.37
C LEU A 190 -11.00 10.77 -6.05
N ARG A 191 -11.24 12.05 -5.74
CA ARG A 191 -11.97 12.45 -4.53
C ARG A 191 -13.40 11.93 -4.52
N SER A 192 -14.14 12.07 -5.63
CA SER A 192 -15.50 11.51 -5.74
C SER A 192 -15.49 9.99 -5.57
N LEU A 193 -14.54 9.28 -6.19
CA LEU A 193 -14.41 7.84 -6.02
C LEU A 193 -14.19 7.47 -4.54
N VAL A 194 -13.29 8.17 -3.84
CA VAL A 194 -13.06 7.94 -2.41
C VAL A 194 -14.30 8.25 -1.59
N GLU A 195 -14.93 9.41 -1.82
CA GLU A 195 -16.11 9.87 -1.07
C GLU A 195 -17.25 8.87 -1.16
N ASP A 196 -17.58 8.43 -2.38
CA ASP A 196 -18.83 7.72 -2.67
C ASP A 196 -18.68 6.19 -2.63
N LEU A 197 -17.54 5.64 -3.05
CA LEU A 197 -17.43 4.21 -3.38
C LEU A 197 -16.47 3.43 -2.48
N VAL A 198 -15.37 4.03 -2.01
CA VAL A 198 -14.37 3.25 -1.27
C VAL A 198 -14.77 3.06 0.19
N PRO A 199 -14.96 1.83 0.69
CA PRO A 199 -15.26 1.59 2.10
C PRO A 199 -14.03 1.83 2.98
N MET A 200 -14.22 2.44 4.15
CA MET A 200 -13.11 2.81 5.07
C MET A 200 -12.29 1.61 5.53
N ASP A 201 -12.89 0.44 5.67
CA ASP A 201 -12.21 -0.79 6.08
C ASP A 201 -11.37 -1.43 4.96
N ARG A 202 -11.29 -0.78 3.80
CA ARG A 202 -10.46 -1.16 2.64
C ARG A 202 -9.44 -0.10 2.25
N ILE A 203 -9.40 1.03 2.97
CA ILE A 203 -8.45 2.12 2.69
C ILE A 203 -7.14 1.90 3.45
N LEU A 204 -6.02 2.08 2.74
CA LEU A 204 -4.70 2.33 3.29
C LEU A 204 -4.24 3.74 2.88
N VAL A 205 -3.26 4.28 3.58
CA VAL A 205 -2.64 5.57 3.27
C VAL A 205 -1.14 5.41 3.12
N GLU A 206 -0.58 6.17 2.18
CA GLU A 206 0.82 6.09 1.82
C GLU A 206 1.32 7.41 1.26
N THR A 207 2.62 7.53 1.03
CA THR A 207 3.19 8.70 0.37
C THR A 207 3.60 8.47 -1.07
N ASP A 208 4.08 7.28 -1.41
CA ASP A 208 4.82 6.99 -2.63
C ASP A 208 6.06 7.92 -2.77
N ALA A 209 6.63 8.30 -1.63
CA ALA A 209 7.79 9.19 -1.60
C ALA A 209 9.03 8.52 -2.21
N PRO A 210 9.82 9.24 -3.04
CA PRO A 210 9.95 10.70 -3.17
C PRO A 210 8.94 11.39 -4.11
N TYR A 211 7.99 10.65 -4.68
CA TYR A 211 7.02 11.15 -5.65
C TYR A 211 5.78 11.77 -4.98
N LEU A 212 4.93 12.40 -5.77
CA LEU A 212 3.58 12.82 -5.42
C LEU A 212 3.47 13.71 -4.17
N ALA A 213 4.40 14.65 -3.98
CA ALA A 213 4.30 15.65 -2.91
C ALA A 213 2.94 16.38 -2.95
N PRO A 214 2.33 16.70 -1.78
CA PRO A 214 0.97 17.25 -1.70
C PRO A 214 0.81 18.56 -2.44
N GLU A 215 -0.44 18.97 -2.69
CA GLU A 215 -0.77 20.26 -3.29
C GLU A 215 -0.11 21.40 -2.48
N GLY A 216 0.45 22.38 -3.20
CA GLY A 216 1.28 23.45 -2.64
C GLY A 216 2.77 23.09 -2.48
N MET A 217 3.13 21.81 -2.58
CA MET A 217 4.51 21.33 -2.54
C MET A 217 4.91 20.56 -3.82
N ARG A 218 4.09 20.61 -4.85
CA ARG A 218 4.34 19.93 -6.13
C ARG A 218 5.69 20.35 -6.72
N GLY A 219 6.44 19.36 -7.26
CA GLY A 219 7.78 19.57 -7.78
C GLY A 219 8.90 19.54 -6.72
N LYS A 220 8.56 19.42 -5.43
CA LYS A 220 9.50 19.13 -4.35
C LYS A 220 9.52 17.62 -4.07
N ARG A 221 10.61 17.14 -3.46
CA ARG A 221 10.69 15.77 -2.97
C ARG A 221 9.61 15.55 -1.88
N ASN A 222 8.80 14.49 -2.05
CA ASN A 222 7.88 14.03 -1.03
C ASN A 222 8.65 13.29 0.09
N GLU A 223 8.05 13.19 1.28
CA GLU A 223 8.57 12.39 2.39
C GLU A 223 7.41 11.87 3.26
N PRO A 224 7.62 10.79 4.05
CA PRO A 224 6.56 10.18 4.87
C PRO A 224 5.81 11.16 5.78
N ALA A 225 6.49 12.20 6.30
CA ALA A 225 5.85 13.21 7.15
C ALA A 225 4.69 13.95 6.47
N PHE A 226 4.66 14.00 5.14
CA PHE A 226 3.61 14.70 4.39
C PHE A 226 2.34 13.86 4.21
N MET A 227 2.34 12.57 4.57
CA MET A 227 1.16 11.68 4.49
C MET A 227 -0.05 12.23 5.24
N LEU A 228 0.17 13.05 6.28
CA LEU A 228 -0.92 13.71 7.03
C LEU A 228 -1.87 14.48 6.11
N LYS A 229 -1.39 15.02 5.00
CA LYS A 229 -2.22 15.74 4.03
C LYS A 229 -3.21 14.83 3.30
N ALA A 230 -2.84 13.60 3.02
CA ALA A 230 -3.76 12.60 2.47
C ALA A 230 -4.79 12.17 3.52
N VAL A 231 -4.37 11.97 4.77
CA VAL A 231 -5.27 11.64 5.88
C VAL A 231 -6.29 12.74 6.13
N GLU A 232 -5.88 14.02 6.16
CA GLU A 232 -6.76 15.19 6.32
C GLU A 232 -7.80 15.25 5.19
N GLU A 233 -7.38 15.04 3.94
CA GLU A 233 -8.28 15.08 2.79
C GLU A 233 -9.28 13.91 2.80
N ILE A 234 -8.83 12.69 3.09
CA ILE A 234 -9.73 11.52 3.23
C ILE A 234 -10.73 11.76 4.37
N ALA A 235 -10.29 12.32 5.49
CA ALA A 235 -11.18 12.64 6.62
C ALA A 235 -12.27 13.64 6.21
N ARG A 236 -11.90 14.70 5.47
CA ARG A 236 -12.83 15.68 4.93
C ARG A 236 -13.86 15.02 4.01
N LEU A 237 -13.42 14.17 3.08
CA LEU A 237 -14.29 13.47 2.12
C LEU A 237 -15.26 12.51 2.82
N LYS A 238 -14.80 11.81 3.85
CA LYS A 238 -15.61 10.85 4.59
C LYS A 238 -16.45 11.45 5.73
N GLY A 239 -16.34 12.76 5.97
CA GLY A 239 -17.01 13.40 7.11
C GLY A 239 -16.55 12.89 8.47
N LEU A 240 -15.28 12.48 8.56
CA LEU A 240 -14.65 11.90 9.75
C LEU A 240 -13.59 12.85 10.32
N LYS A 241 -13.13 12.56 11.53
CA LYS A 241 -11.95 13.23 12.09
C LYS A 241 -10.68 12.56 11.53
N PRO A 242 -9.57 13.32 11.34
CA PRO A 242 -8.29 12.75 10.90
C PRO A 242 -7.80 11.60 11.81
N GLU A 243 -8.06 11.67 13.11
CA GLU A 243 -7.69 10.63 14.07
C GLU A 243 -8.44 9.31 13.83
N ASP A 244 -9.71 9.38 13.40
CA ASP A 244 -10.50 8.20 13.09
C ASP A 244 -10.02 7.54 11.79
N VAL A 245 -9.70 8.34 10.76
CA VAL A 245 -9.08 7.83 9.52
C VAL A 245 -7.75 7.17 9.84
N ALA A 246 -6.89 7.84 10.59
CA ALA A 246 -5.58 7.31 10.97
C ALA A 246 -5.70 5.98 11.74
N ARG A 247 -6.64 5.90 12.68
CA ARG A 247 -6.91 4.67 13.45
C ARG A 247 -7.38 3.53 12.55
N VAL A 248 -8.34 3.79 11.65
CA VAL A 248 -8.89 2.75 10.77
C VAL A 248 -7.84 2.28 9.77
N THR A 249 -7.10 3.17 9.12
CA THR A 249 -6.08 2.81 8.13
C THR A 249 -4.91 2.05 8.77
N THR A 250 -4.52 2.40 10.01
CA THR A 250 -3.52 1.63 10.78
C THR A 250 -4.01 0.24 11.13
N LEU A 251 -5.28 0.07 11.50
CA LEU A 251 -5.88 -1.26 11.72
C LEU A 251 -5.92 -2.07 10.42
N ASN A 252 -6.24 -1.46 9.30
CA ASN A 252 -6.21 -2.10 7.99
C ASN A 252 -4.79 -2.56 7.62
N CYS A 253 -3.80 -1.71 7.86
CA CYS A 253 -2.39 -2.07 7.68
C CYS A 253 -1.98 -3.25 8.57
N ALA A 254 -2.38 -3.25 9.84
CA ALA A 254 -2.10 -4.36 10.75
C ALA A 254 -2.75 -5.68 10.29
N ARG A 255 -3.98 -5.62 9.75
CA ARG A 255 -4.68 -6.81 9.20
C ARG A 255 -4.00 -7.34 7.94
N LEU A 256 -3.52 -6.46 7.07
CA LEU A 256 -2.92 -6.86 5.81
C LEU A 256 -1.47 -7.30 5.98
N PHE A 257 -0.64 -6.46 6.60
CA PHE A 257 0.82 -6.61 6.65
C PHE A 257 1.34 -7.09 8.01
N GLY A 258 0.51 -7.12 9.05
CA GLY A 258 0.97 -7.38 10.42
C GLY A 258 1.77 -6.22 11.02
N VAL A 259 1.73 -5.02 10.44
CA VAL A 259 2.47 -3.83 10.85
C VAL A 259 1.53 -2.82 11.50
N GLY A 260 1.94 -2.24 12.63
CA GLY A 260 1.16 -1.26 13.39
C GLY A 260 0.87 -1.69 14.82
N SER A 261 0.31 -0.77 15.63
CA SER A 261 0.08 -0.98 17.06
C SER A 261 -0.85 -2.16 17.33
N GLY A 262 -0.33 -3.16 18.03
CA GLY A 262 -1.08 -4.32 18.50
C GLY A 262 -1.10 -5.50 17.52
N ALA A 263 0.04 -6.00 17.08
CA ALA A 263 0.21 -7.22 16.29
C ALA A 263 -0.35 -8.52 16.93
N ARG A 264 -1.27 -8.39 17.90
CA ARG A 264 -2.19 -9.41 18.38
C ARG A 264 -3.60 -8.86 18.38
N ALA A 265 -4.06 -8.37 17.22
CA ALA A 265 -5.48 -8.13 17.03
C ALA A 265 -6.16 -9.51 16.88
N SER A 266 -6.66 -10.07 18.00
CA SER A 266 -7.72 -11.07 17.94
C SER A 266 -8.81 -10.51 17.02
N ALA A 267 -9.35 -11.36 16.15
CA ALA A 267 -10.32 -11.05 15.12
C ALA A 267 -11.50 -10.23 15.68
N MET A 268 -11.39 -8.90 15.61
CA MET A 268 -12.45 -7.99 15.97
C MET A 268 -13.23 -7.66 14.69
N THR A 269 -14.32 -8.37 14.51
CA THR A 269 -15.24 -8.16 13.39
C THR A 269 -15.95 -6.83 13.57
N LEU A 270 -15.48 -5.78 12.89
CA LEU A 270 -16.23 -4.54 12.72
C LEU A 270 -17.38 -4.81 11.73
N ARG A 271 -18.60 -5.00 12.24
CA ARG A 271 -19.80 -4.94 11.41
C ARG A 271 -20.12 -3.47 11.11
N VAL A 272 -19.77 -3.02 9.93
CA VAL A 272 -20.27 -1.77 9.37
C VAL A 272 -21.64 -2.08 8.76
N SER A 273 -22.71 -1.66 9.40
CA SER A 273 -24.05 -1.74 8.81
C SER A 273 -24.17 -0.72 7.69
N ARG A 274 -24.45 -1.17 6.48
CA ARG A 274 -24.94 -0.29 5.41
C ARG A 274 -26.36 0.15 5.78
N SER A 275 -26.51 1.29 6.40
CA SER A 275 -27.79 1.99 6.43
C SER A 275 -27.74 3.12 5.39
N SER A 276 -28.68 3.09 4.48
CA SER A 276 -28.97 4.17 3.57
C SER A 276 -29.48 5.36 4.37
N THR A 277 -28.62 6.16 4.90
CA THR A 277 -28.79 7.57 5.30
C THR A 277 -27.63 7.99 6.20
N THR A 278 -26.80 8.86 5.75
CA THR A 278 -25.90 9.84 6.39
C THR A 278 -25.80 9.81 7.94
N ALA A 279 -25.21 8.77 8.52
CA ALA A 279 -24.57 8.85 9.85
C ALA A 279 -23.76 7.58 10.10
N PHE A 280 -22.43 7.69 10.12
CA PHE A 280 -21.56 6.61 10.59
C PHE A 280 -21.58 6.58 12.12
N THR A 281 -22.21 5.57 12.70
CA THR A 281 -22.09 5.29 14.13
C THR A 281 -21.03 4.21 14.33
N LEU A 282 -19.90 4.57 14.90
CA LEU A 282 -18.87 3.64 15.37
C LEU A 282 -19.34 2.99 16.68
N CYS A 283 -19.73 1.72 16.62
CA CYS A 283 -19.91 0.92 17.84
C CYS A 283 -18.55 0.40 18.32
N VAL A 284 -18.11 0.91 19.45
CA VAL A 284 -16.99 0.36 20.22
C VAL A 284 -17.59 -0.60 21.26
N PRO A 285 -17.17 -1.87 21.38
CA PRO A 285 -17.61 -2.72 22.48
C PRO A 285 -17.00 -2.19 23.79
N GLU A 286 -17.88 -1.97 24.77
CA GLU A 286 -17.47 -1.67 26.15
C GLU A 286 -16.67 -2.83 26.73
N SER A 287 -15.60 -2.49 27.45
CA SER A 287 -14.78 -3.42 28.21
C SER A 287 -15.63 -4.05 29.31
N MET A 288 -15.68 -5.39 29.36
CA MET A 288 -16.21 -6.10 30.53
C MET A 288 -15.34 -5.79 31.77
N PRO A 289 -15.94 -5.52 32.94
CA PRO A 289 -15.20 -5.44 34.19
C PRO A 289 -14.69 -6.82 34.62
N MET A 290 -13.61 -6.79 35.42
CA MET A 290 -12.93 -7.96 36.01
C MET A 290 -13.84 -8.93 36.74
#